data_6416212cf54b49e8255e90b3bbbf3ce5
#
_entry.id   6416212cf54b49e8255e90b3bbbf3ce5
#
_cell.length_a   1.000
_cell.length_b   1.000
_cell.length_c   1.000
_cell.angle_alpha   90.00
_cell.angle_beta   90.00
_cell.angle_gamma   90.00
#
_symmetry.space_group_name_H-M   'P 1'
#
loop_
_entity.id
_entity.type
_entity.pdbx_description
1 polymer ?
#
loop_
_entity_poly.entity_id
_entity_poly.type
_entity_poly.pdbx_seq_one_letter_code
_entity_poly.pdbx_strand_id
1 'polypeptide(L)'
;MSKNLFKNKSLDTLPLDFHVENHPLDGEQRKSIYDPARFNLVVAGAGSGKTTTILGKILYLLQSGFASPPEILVLSFTHDSATELRERFLREYYQTFAEQILFRKSPPPTIIIETFHSLALKLLRSLWPDFSVTTNEIDNEQPVSEITDNVISGSDELTIQTSIIREFFDLHELAPETVAQIASKFSSEEYRKSFLTVSEKYQRELSGLLEKHQTTFSGLIKLAIRYLRSGQIKTQFHYIIVDEYQDLSALRQEFLRLLLESSQANLFAVGDDWQAIYGFSGSRVDFTLNFRRFWGDFSLHRISKTYRFGPTVARLSSSFIMQDHTQIQKQIQSQKEDALEPVVEISGDSERLDLEVLTHYFESLPRDNSILLLGRFQIDRLRLLHCTQFKLTSDSIEFHPRSDLKIRFLTVHQSKGLEVDYVILLNNREAKLGFPAHVKDPPLKTELIKIAEELGLDQASVNEERRLFYVALTRAKKQVILLTVDGKESSFIKELRRKFRQDFTTYYLSHFEKYLNLE
;
A
#
# COMPACT_ATOMS: atom_id res chain seq x y z
N MET A 1 20.86 34.48 -20.02
CA MET A 1 21.87 33.65 -20.72
C MET A 1 22.26 32.46 -19.88
N SER A 2 21.44 31.39 -19.77
CA SER A 2 21.83 30.12 -19.13
C SER A 2 20.97 28.91 -19.56
N LYS A 3 20.33 28.95 -20.73
CA LYS A 3 19.42 27.89 -21.21
C LYS A 3 20.04 26.85 -22.17
N ASN A 4 21.35 26.86 -22.45
CA ASN A 4 21.92 26.02 -23.50
C ASN A 4 23.14 25.15 -23.11
N LEU A 5 23.41 24.95 -21.80
CA LEU A 5 24.60 24.16 -21.37
C LEU A 5 24.36 22.64 -21.26
N PHE A 6 23.11 22.16 -21.39
CA PHE A 6 22.77 20.76 -21.07
C PHE A 6 22.32 19.89 -22.26
N LYS A 7 22.47 20.37 -23.50
CA LYS A 7 21.94 19.65 -24.69
C LYS A 7 22.79 18.48 -25.22
N ASN A 8 23.97 18.18 -24.66
CA ASN A 8 24.87 17.13 -25.22
C ASN A 8 25.70 16.38 -24.15
N LYS A 9 25.10 15.98 -23.00
CA LYS A 9 25.71 14.89 -22.23
C LYS A 9 25.04 13.59 -22.66
N SER A 10 25.79 12.79 -23.43
CA SER A 10 25.37 11.45 -23.81
C SER A 10 25.13 10.61 -22.54
N LEU A 11 24.14 9.70 -22.60
CA LEU A 11 23.83 8.72 -21.57
C LEU A 11 25.01 7.85 -21.11
N ASP A 12 26.13 7.90 -21.89
CA ASP A 12 27.32 7.09 -21.69
C ASP A 12 28.32 7.63 -20.63
N THR A 13 28.03 8.76 -19.99
CA THR A 13 29.02 9.43 -19.09
C THR A 13 28.74 9.24 -17.60
N LEU A 14 27.77 8.40 -17.21
CA LEU A 14 27.51 8.13 -15.80
C LEU A 14 28.33 6.94 -15.30
N PRO A 15 28.88 7.01 -14.08
CA PRO A 15 29.67 5.93 -13.52
C PRO A 15 28.89 4.62 -13.55
N LEU A 16 29.51 3.56 -14.07
CA LEU A 16 29.01 2.18 -13.96
C LEU A 16 28.79 1.77 -12.49
N ASP A 17 29.39 2.49 -11.56
CA ASP A 17 29.43 2.24 -10.12
C ASP A 17 28.54 3.20 -9.32
N PHE A 18 27.32 3.46 -9.78
CA PHE A 18 26.38 4.26 -9.00
C PHE A 18 25.84 3.42 -7.83
N HIS A 19 26.19 3.83 -6.62
CA HIS A 19 25.78 3.18 -5.38
C HIS A 19 24.68 4.00 -4.68
N VAL A 20 23.76 3.31 -4.05
CA VAL A 20 22.78 3.87 -3.13
C VAL A 20 22.84 3.03 -1.86
N GLU A 21 23.00 3.66 -0.71
CA GLU A 21 23.13 2.99 0.60
C GLU A 21 24.26 1.93 0.62
N ASN A 22 25.40 2.28 0.01
CA ASN A 22 26.57 1.43 -0.17
C ASN A 22 26.32 0.14 -0.99
N HIS A 23 25.20 0.02 -1.67
CA HIS A 23 24.88 -1.08 -2.56
C HIS A 23 24.91 -0.65 -4.04
N PRO A 24 25.54 -1.43 -4.92
CA PRO A 24 25.48 -1.14 -6.35
C PRO A 24 24.06 -1.36 -6.86
N LEU A 25 23.57 -0.41 -7.64
CA LEU A 25 22.29 -0.59 -8.33
C LEU A 25 22.42 -1.67 -9.41
N ASP A 26 21.42 -2.52 -9.51
CA ASP A 26 21.38 -3.52 -10.59
C ASP A 26 21.06 -2.89 -11.96
N GLY A 27 21.21 -3.69 -13.04
CA GLY A 27 21.01 -3.21 -14.40
C GLY A 27 19.59 -2.72 -14.70
N GLU A 28 18.56 -3.33 -14.07
CA GLU A 28 17.15 -2.93 -14.27
C GLU A 28 16.87 -1.62 -13.53
N GLN A 29 17.37 -1.47 -12.29
CA GLN A 29 17.28 -0.23 -11.53
C GLN A 29 17.97 0.92 -12.28
N ARG A 30 19.22 0.74 -12.71
CA ARG A 30 19.96 1.76 -13.49
C ARG A 30 19.22 2.15 -14.76
N LYS A 31 18.72 1.16 -15.53
CA LYS A 31 17.96 1.43 -16.75
C LYS A 31 16.73 2.30 -16.49
N SER A 32 16.02 2.06 -15.40
CA SER A 32 14.85 2.87 -15.03
C SER A 32 15.24 4.28 -14.59
N ILE A 33 16.32 4.42 -13.82
CA ILE A 33 16.78 5.70 -13.28
C ILE A 33 17.25 6.63 -14.41
N TYR A 34 17.94 6.08 -15.41
CA TYR A 34 18.54 6.87 -16.50
C TYR A 34 17.59 7.14 -17.66
N ASP A 35 16.41 6.52 -17.69
CA ASP A 35 15.46 6.73 -18.78
C ASP A 35 14.98 8.19 -18.83
N PRO A 36 15.15 8.88 -19.99
CA PRO A 36 14.77 10.27 -20.16
C PRO A 36 13.31 10.47 -20.52
N ALA A 37 12.52 9.41 -20.66
CA ALA A 37 11.11 9.52 -21.02
C ALA A 37 10.36 10.42 -20.04
N ARG A 38 9.41 11.21 -20.55
CA ARG A 38 8.60 12.11 -19.73
C ARG A 38 7.79 11.36 -18.68
N PHE A 39 7.24 10.22 -19.05
CA PHE A 39 6.43 9.36 -18.17
C PHE A 39 7.09 8.00 -18.05
N ASN A 40 7.46 7.64 -16.84
CA ASN A 40 8.09 6.37 -16.51
C ASN A 40 7.22 5.61 -15.50
N LEU A 41 6.95 4.35 -15.78
CA LEU A 41 6.35 3.41 -14.83
C LEU A 41 7.36 2.33 -14.47
N VAL A 42 7.75 2.27 -13.22
CA VAL A 42 8.63 1.25 -12.66
C VAL A 42 7.78 0.27 -11.86
N VAL A 43 7.66 -0.95 -12.35
CA VAL A 43 6.93 -2.03 -11.70
C VAL A 43 7.93 -2.94 -10.99
N ALA A 44 7.88 -2.96 -9.67
CA ALA A 44 8.91 -3.54 -8.83
C ALA A 44 8.29 -4.44 -7.75
N GLY A 45 8.61 -5.72 -7.72
CA GLY A 45 8.07 -6.70 -6.79
C GLY A 45 8.41 -6.45 -5.31
N ALA A 46 7.89 -7.29 -4.43
CA ALA A 46 8.19 -7.22 -3.01
C ALA A 46 9.71 -7.44 -2.75
N GLY A 47 10.33 -6.55 -1.97
CA GLY A 47 11.76 -6.65 -1.62
C GLY A 47 12.74 -6.36 -2.78
N SER A 48 12.27 -5.72 -3.87
CA SER A 48 13.10 -5.43 -5.05
C SER A 48 13.88 -4.11 -4.99
N GLY A 49 13.79 -3.36 -3.90
CA GLY A 49 14.49 -2.08 -3.75
C GLY A 49 13.78 -0.91 -4.41
N LYS A 50 12.43 -0.84 -4.38
CA LYS A 50 11.64 0.32 -4.83
C LYS A 50 12.20 1.63 -4.28
N THR A 51 12.33 1.73 -2.96
CA THR A 51 12.83 2.94 -2.28
C THR A 51 14.26 3.28 -2.70
N THR A 52 15.13 2.28 -2.84
CA THR A 52 16.51 2.46 -3.35
C THR A 52 16.50 3.00 -4.78
N THR A 53 15.57 2.56 -5.63
CA THR A 53 15.41 3.08 -7.00
C THR A 53 14.94 4.54 -7.00
N ILE A 54 14.00 4.90 -6.10
CA ILE A 54 13.56 6.30 -5.92
C ILE A 54 14.73 7.18 -5.48
N LEU A 55 15.50 6.76 -4.48
CA LEU A 55 16.68 7.48 -4.01
C LEU A 55 17.70 7.64 -5.13
N GLY A 56 17.96 6.56 -5.88
CA GLY A 56 18.84 6.60 -7.05
C GLY A 56 18.39 7.61 -8.10
N LYS A 57 17.07 7.69 -8.41
CA LYS A 57 16.53 8.69 -9.34
C LYS A 57 16.74 10.11 -8.85
N ILE A 58 16.48 10.38 -7.57
CA ILE A 58 16.68 11.70 -6.96
C ILE A 58 18.16 12.11 -7.06
N LEU A 59 19.08 11.25 -6.62
CA LEU A 59 20.51 11.52 -6.65
C LEU A 59 21.02 11.74 -8.08
N TYR A 60 20.55 10.93 -9.02
CA TYR A 60 20.86 11.10 -10.45
C TYR A 60 20.44 12.46 -10.99
N LEU A 61 19.20 12.89 -10.68
CA LEU A 61 18.69 14.19 -11.14
C LEU A 61 19.52 15.35 -10.58
N LEU A 62 19.93 15.27 -9.33
CA LEU A 62 20.76 16.28 -8.67
C LEU A 62 22.19 16.30 -9.22
N GLN A 63 22.85 15.14 -9.33
CA GLN A 63 24.23 15.04 -9.83
C GLN A 63 24.36 15.46 -11.30
N SER A 64 23.37 15.10 -12.11
CA SER A 64 23.35 15.45 -13.54
C SER A 64 22.93 16.89 -13.78
N GLY A 65 22.45 17.62 -12.76
CA GLY A 65 21.94 18.98 -12.88
C GLY A 65 20.64 19.08 -13.70
N PHE A 66 19.89 17.99 -13.85
CA PHE A 66 18.60 18.01 -14.54
C PHE A 66 17.50 18.71 -13.73
N ALA A 67 17.63 18.75 -12.42
CA ALA A 67 16.76 19.49 -11.54
C ALA A 67 17.52 19.97 -10.29
N SER A 68 17.12 21.10 -9.76
CA SER A 68 17.51 21.57 -8.43
C SER A 68 16.59 20.96 -7.36
N PRO A 69 17.01 20.93 -6.09
CA PRO A 69 16.22 20.29 -5.02
C PRO A 69 14.75 20.71 -4.93
N PRO A 70 14.38 22.02 -4.98
CA PRO A 70 12.98 22.44 -4.89
C PRO A 70 12.15 22.09 -6.15
N GLU A 71 12.78 21.70 -7.25
CA GLU A 71 12.12 21.29 -8.48
C GLU A 71 11.77 19.79 -8.51
N ILE A 72 12.19 19.04 -7.47
CA ILE A 72 11.88 17.63 -7.30
C ILE A 72 10.82 17.47 -6.19
N LEU A 73 9.68 16.93 -6.58
CA LEU A 73 8.61 16.51 -5.68
C LEU A 73 8.59 15.00 -5.58
N VAL A 74 8.58 14.47 -4.36
CA VAL A 74 8.34 13.05 -4.10
C VAL A 74 7.04 12.92 -3.31
N LEU A 75 6.11 12.14 -3.84
CA LEU A 75 4.81 11.85 -3.21
C LEU A 75 4.81 10.41 -2.69
N SER A 76 4.54 10.27 -1.41
CA SER A 76 4.35 8.98 -0.74
C SER A 76 2.91 8.80 -0.28
N PHE A 77 2.52 7.56 0.01
CA PHE A 77 1.18 7.24 0.44
C PHE A 77 0.94 7.56 1.92
N THR A 78 1.91 7.25 2.79
CA THR A 78 1.81 7.44 4.24
C THR A 78 2.84 8.44 4.74
N HIS A 79 2.57 9.03 5.91
CA HIS A 79 3.51 9.92 6.59
C HIS A 79 4.80 9.18 6.99
N ASP A 80 4.68 7.95 7.46
CA ASP A 80 5.83 7.14 7.89
C ASP A 80 6.75 6.83 6.70
N SER A 81 6.19 6.43 5.55
CA SER A 81 6.97 6.21 4.33
C SER A 81 7.65 7.48 3.83
N ALA A 82 6.96 8.63 3.90
CA ALA A 82 7.56 9.92 3.52
C ALA A 82 8.70 10.31 4.47
N THR A 83 8.55 10.04 5.76
CA THR A 83 9.57 10.32 6.79
C THR A 83 10.78 9.42 6.61
N GLU A 84 10.58 8.11 6.48
CA GLU A 84 11.65 7.15 6.21
C GLU A 84 12.43 7.53 4.94
N LEU A 85 11.72 7.83 3.85
CA LEU A 85 12.35 8.20 2.59
C LEU A 85 13.18 9.48 2.73
N ARG A 86 12.69 10.47 3.50
CA ARG A 86 13.41 11.73 3.78
C ARG A 86 14.68 11.47 4.58
N GLU A 87 14.62 10.65 5.61
CA GLU A 87 15.79 10.29 6.43
C GLU A 87 16.84 9.53 5.63
N ARG A 88 16.41 8.57 4.80
CA ARG A 88 17.29 7.81 3.91
C ARG A 88 17.92 8.72 2.87
N PHE A 89 17.13 9.62 2.26
CA PHE A 89 17.64 10.62 1.32
C PHE A 89 18.70 11.53 1.95
N LEU A 90 18.45 12.08 3.14
CA LEU A 90 19.41 12.97 3.81
C LEU A 90 20.73 12.23 4.08
N ARG A 91 20.66 11.00 4.57
CA ARG A 91 21.83 10.15 4.82
C ARG A 91 22.68 9.97 3.54
N GLU A 92 22.03 9.56 2.45
CA GLU A 92 22.69 9.37 1.16
C GLU A 92 23.22 10.67 0.58
N TYR A 93 22.47 11.76 0.69
CA TYR A 93 22.88 13.06 0.22
C TYR A 93 24.18 13.54 0.91
N TYR A 94 24.26 13.41 2.24
CA TYR A 94 25.47 13.75 2.97
C TYR A 94 26.66 12.88 2.60
N GLN A 95 26.47 11.60 2.32
CA GLN A 95 27.56 10.71 1.87
C GLN A 95 28.02 11.07 0.46
N THR A 96 27.07 11.26 -0.45
CA THR A 96 27.38 11.50 -1.88
C THR A 96 27.99 12.88 -2.13
N PHE A 97 27.59 13.89 -1.37
CA PHE A 97 27.99 15.29 -1.59
C PHE A 97 28.88 15.85 -0.45
N ALA A 98 29.48 15.00 0.38
CA ALA A 98 30.25 15.40 1.57
C ALA A 98 31.32 16.46 1.26
N GLU A 99 32.12 16.28 0.20
CA GLU A 99 33.14 17.24 -0.19
C GLU A 99 32.57 18.60 -0.59
N GLN A 100 31.47 18.62 -1.34
CA GLN A 100 30.81 19.85 -1.78
C GLN A 100 30.18 20.60 -0.61
N ILE A 101 29.63 19.89 0.37
CA ILE A 101 29.04 20.46 1.59
C ILE A 101 30.11 21.12 2.45
N LEU A 102 31.25 20.45 2.65
CA LEU A 102 32.39 20.98 3.40
C LEU A 102 32.95 22.29 2.80
N PHE A 103 32.99 22.37 1.48
CA PHE A 103 33.49 23.58 0.79
C PHE A 103 32.49 24.73 0.74
N ARG A 104 31.17 24.44 0.65
CA ARG A 104 30.16 25.49 0.43
C ARG A 104 29.49 26.00 1.69
N LYS A 105 29.62 25.34 2.87
CA LYS A 105 28.91 25.66 4.12
C LYS A 105 27.39 25.86 3.94
N SER A 106 26.81 25.24 2.93
CA SER A 106 25.39 25.39 2.61
C SER A 106 24.56 24.36 3.38
N PRO A 107 23.36 24.73 3.85
CA PRO A 107 22.46 23.76 4.45
C PRO A 107 22.10 22.66 3.41
N PRO A 108 21.67 21.47 3.87
CA PRO A 108 21.23 20.42 2.95
C PRO A 108 20.10 20.92 2.06
N PRO A 109 20.02 20.46 0.82
CA PRO A 109 18.96 20.88 -0.09
C PRO A 109 17.61 20.40 0.41
N THR A 110 16.65 21.26 0.32
CA THR A 110 15.27 20.93 0.70
C THR A 110 14.56 20.35 -0.50
N ILE A 111 14.61 19.02 -0.66
CA ILE A 111 13.70 18.29 -1.56
C ILE A 111 12.33 18.20 -0.89
N ILE A 112 11.29 18.30 -1.69
CA ILE A 112 9.91 18.20 -1.21
C ILE A 112 9.50 16.73 -1.23
N ILE A 113 9.52 16.08 -0.06
CA ILE A 113 9.05 14.69 0.14
C ILE A 113 7.82 14.75 1.04
N GLU A 114 6.65 14.49 0.51
CA GLU A 114 5.36 14.73 1.19
C GLU A 114 4.36 13.62 0.89
N THR A 115 3.31 13.54 1.72
CA THR A 115 2.10 12.83 1.32
C THR A 115 1.22 13.73 0.44
N PHE A 116 0.29 13.13 -0.29
CA PHE A 116 -0.69 13.90 -1.08
C PHE A 116 -1.44 14.93 -0.24
N HIS A 117 -1.86 14.56 0.97
CA HIS A 117 -2.58 15.46 1.87
C HIS A 117 -1.68 16.57 2.43
N SER A 118 -0.44 16.25 2.84
CA SER A 118 0.53 17.27 3.29
C SER A 118 0.83 18.28 2.21
N LEU A 119 1.01 17.84 0.96
CA LEU A 119 1.21 18.75 -0.17
C LEU A 119 -0.03 19.62 -0.42
N ALA A 120 -1.22 19.02 -0.45
CA ALA A 120 -2.47 19.75 -0.63
C ALA A 120 -2.63 20.86 0.44
N LEU A 121 -2.37 20.55 1.72
CA LEU A 121 -2.39 21.53 2.81
C LEU A 121 -1.39 22.67 2.59
N LYS A 122 -0.15 22.36 2.19
CA LYS A 122 0.88 23.36 1.90
C LYS A 122 0.48 24.28 0.74
N LEU A 123 -0.10 23.72 -0.31
CA LEU A 123 -0.59 24.50 -1.45
C LEU A 123 -1.75 25.41 -1.06
N LEU A 124 -2.70 24.94 -0.25
CA LEU A 124 -3.80 25.77 0.26
C LEU A 124 -3.30 26.87 1.19
N ARG A 125 -2.32 26.60 2.04
CA ARG A 125 -1.68 27.61 2.90
C ARG A 125 -0.90 28.67 2.13
N SER A 126 -0.52 28.42 0.89
CA SER A 126 0.06 29.47 0.04
C SER A 126 -0.97 30.53 -0.37
N LEU A 127 -2.26 30.17 -0.37
CA LEU A 127 -3.37 31.12 -0.60
C LEU A 127 -3.87 31.73 0.71
N TRP A 128 -3.99 30.90 1.75
CA TRP A 128 -4.47 31.29 3.08
C TRP A 128 -3.51 30.73 4.15
N PRO A 129 -2.63 31.57 4.72
CA PRO A 129 -1.64 31.12 5.71
C PRO A 129 -2.25 30.48 6.95
N ASP A 130 -3.46 30.86 7.32
CA ASP A 130 -4.25 30.36 8.46
C ASP A 130 -5.08 29.09 8.14
N PHE A 131 -5.00 28.58 6.89
CA PHE A 131 -5.78 27.43 6.48
C PHE A 131 -5.47 26.20 7.35
N SER A 132 -6.53 25.55 7.82
CA SER A 132 -6.43 24.43 8.74
C SER A 132 -7.37 23.26 8.39
N VAL A 133 -7.03 22.08 8.89
CA VAL A 133 -7.87 20.91 8.83
C VAL A 133 -8.57 20.74 10.16
N THR A 134 -9.87 20.57 10.13
CA THR A 134 -10.64 20.31 11.34
C THR A 134 -10.85 18.81 11.51
N THR A 135 -10.70 18.36 12.76
CA THR A 135 -11.09 17.01 13.21
C THR A 135 -12.50 17.10 13.81
N ASN A 136 -13.45 17.73 13.12
CA ASN A 136 -14.82 17.80 13.61
C ASN A 136 -15.40 16.39 13.80
N GLU A 137 -16.47 16.29 14.59
CA GLU A 137 -17.26 15.08 14.86
C GLU A 137 -17.68 14.28 13.60
N ILE A 138 -17.52 14.89 12.41
CA ILE A 138 -17.71 14.27 11.10
C ILE A 138 -16.69 13.15 10.85
N ASP A 139 -15.43 13.31 11.33
CA ASP A 139 -14.35 12.32 11.15
C ASP A 139 -14.29 11.28 12.29
N ASN A 140 -15.09 11.47 13.35
CA ASN A 140 -15.16 10.54 14.49
C ASN A 140 -16.16 9.38 14.28
N GLU A 141 -16.93 9.39 13.19
CA GLU A 141 -17.63 8.19 12.75
C GLU A 141 -16.58 7.22 12.17
N GLN A 142 -16.41 6.09 12.81
CA GLN A 142 -15.42 5.05 12.49
C GLN A 142 -15.49 4.67 11.00
N PRO A 143 -14.34 4.38 10.34
CA PRO A 143 -14.34 3.91 8.95
C PRO A 143 -15.25 2.69 8.77
N VAL A 144 -15.91 2.58 7.64
CA VAL A 144 -16.82 1.43 7.32
C VAL A 144 -16.09 0.08 7.39
N SER A 145 -14.75 0.06 7.29
CA SER A 145 -13.95 -1.13 7.58
C SER A 145 -14.10 -1.63 9.03
N GLU A 146 -14.42 -0.73 9.98
CA GLU A 146 -14.76 -1.08 11.36
C GLU A 146 -16.28 -1.33 11.54
N ILE A 147 -17.13 -0.89 10.60
CA ILE A 147 -18.57 -1.16 10.61
C ILE A 147 -18.87 -2.65 10.39
N THR A 148 -18.01 -3.39 9.68
CA THR A 148 -18.12 -4.86 9.63
C THR A 148 -17.99 -5.49 11.01
N ASP A 149 -17.24 -4.88 11.92
CA ASP A 149 -17.16 -5.29 13.32
C ASP A 149 -18.33 -4.72 14.16
N ASN A 150 -18.88 -3.55 13.79
CA ASN A 150 -19.98 -2.87 14.45
C ASN A 150 -21.38 -3.38 14.02
N VAL A 151 -21.56 -3.99 12.87
CA VAL A 151 -22.78 -4.74 12.49
C VAL A 151 -23.05 -5.90 13.47
N ILE A 152 -22.02 -6.32 14.20
CA ILE A 152 -22.13 -7.24 15.33
C ILE A 152 -22.63 -6.52 16.61
N SER A 153 -22.58 -5.19 16.69
CA SER A 153 -22.85 -4.40 17.90
C SER A 153 -24.14 -3.57 17.90
N GLY A 154 -25.06 -3.74 16.94
CA GLY A 154 -26.42 -3.19 17.01
C GLY A 154 -26.57 -1.71 16.66
N SER A 155 -25.74 -1.16 15.77
CA SER A 155 -25.91 0.19 15.20
C SER A 155 -27.21 0.30 14.40
N ASP A 156 -27.91 1.46 14.52
CA ASP A 156 -29.12 1.75 13.76
C ASP A 156 -28.86 1.74 12.25
N GLU A 157 -29.75 1.16 11.46
CA GLU A 157 -29.63 1.04 10.00
C GLU A 157 -29.43 2.40 9.31
N LEU A 158 -30.04 3.45 9.85
CA LEU A 158 -29.88 4.83 9.33
C LEU A 158 -28.44 5.35 9.51
N THR A 159 -27.80 5.04 10.62
CA THR A 159 -26.40 5.40 10.90
C THR A 159 -25.47 4.71 9.91
N ILE A 160 -25.70 3.41 9.66
CA ILE A 160 -24.92 2.63 8.67
C ILE A 160 -25.09 3.21 7.26
N GLN A 161 -26.32 3.52 6.83
CA GLN A 161 -26.57 4.12 5.53
C GLN A 161 -25.88 5.49 5.39
N THR A 162 -25.95 6.33 6.42
CA THR A 162 -25.31 7.64 6.45
C THR A 162 -23.80 7.53 6.30
N SER A 163 -23.17 6.60 7.03
CA SER A 163 -21.74 6.37 6.98
C SER A 163 -21.27 5.89 5.59
N ILE A 164 -21.97 4.93 4.98
CA ILE A 164 -21.68 4.45 3.63
C ILE A 164 -21.74 5.59 2.60
N ILE A 165 -22.78 6.42 2.68
CA ILE A 165 -22.95 7.53 1.73
C ILE A 165 -21.87 8.60 1.95
N ARG A 166 -21.52 8.92 3.20
CA ARG A 166 -20.41 9.86 3.51
C ARG A 166 -19.08 9.35 2.96
N GLU A 167 -18.72 8.09 3.22
CA GLU A 167 -17.53 7.47 2.66
C GLU A 167 -17.49 7.60 1.14
N PHE A 168 -18.62 7.38 0.47
CA PHE A 168 -18.73 7.56 -0.97
C PHE A 168 -18.43 9.00 -1.41
N PHE A 169 -18.98 10.01 -0.70
CA PHE A 169 -18.66 11.41 -0.98
C PHE A 169 -17.22 11.76 -0.64
N ASP A 170 -16.62 11.16 0.36
CA ASP A 170 -15.21 11.38 0.70
C ASP A 170 -14.25 10.88 -0.39
N LEU A 171 -14.61 9.77 -1.04
CA LEU A 171 -13.81 9.18 -2.12
C LEU A 171 -13.98 9.88 -3.48
N HIS A 172 -15.06 10.65 -3.68
CA HIS A 172 -15.41 11.23 -4.97
C HIS A 172 -15.63 12.75 -4.89
N GLU A 173 -15.11 13.49 -5.88
CA GLU A 173 -15.53 14.89 -6.13
C GLU A 173 -16.65 14.86 -7.16
N LEU A 174 -17.88 15.09 -6.71
CA LEU A 174 -19.07 14.98 -7.54
C LEU A 174 -19.66 16.36 -7.87
N ALA A 175 -19.88 16.62 -9.16
CA ALA A 175 -20.67 17.75 -9.58
C ALA A 175 -22.17 17.53 -9.27
N PRO A 176 -22.98 18.59 -9.07
CA PRO A 176 -24.41 18.47 -8.78
C PRO A 176 -25.16 17.59 -9.80
N GLU A 177 -24.81 17.68 -11.08
CA GLU A 177 -25.39 16.88 -12.16
C GLU A 177 -25.09 15.39 -11.98
N THR A 178 -23.87 15.06 -11.54
CA THR A 178 -23.46 13.68 -11.25
C THR A 178 -24.20 13.14 -10.04
N VAL A 179 -24.38 13.95 -8.99
CA VAL A 179 -25.19 13.58 -7.82
C VAL A 179 -26.63 13.25 -8.24
N ALA A 180 -27.23 14.07 -9.11
CA ALA A 180 -28.57 13.83 -9.63
C ALA A 180 -28.64 12.54 -10.48
N GLN A 181 -27.62 12.27 -11.30
CA GLN A 181 -27.51 11.04 -12.09
C GLN A 181 -27.42 9.80 -11.19
N ILE A 182 -26.58 9.82 -10.16
CA ILE A 182 -26.47 8.72 -9.19
C ILE A 182 -27.82 8.50 -8.51
N ALA A 183 -28.43 9.59 -7.99
CA ALA A 183 -29.73 9.52 -7.31
C ALA A 183 -30.83 8.91 -8.19
N SER A 184 -30.83 9.19 -9.49
CA SER A 184 -31.81 8.64 -10.44
C SER A 184 -31.66 7.14 -10.73
N LYS A 185 -30.52 6.54 -10.39
CA LYS A 185 -30.21 5.12 -10.68
C LYS A 185 -30.52 4.18 -9.52
N PHE A 186 -30.81 4.70 -8.32
CA PHE A 186 -31.19 3.85 -7.20
C PHE A 186 -32.48 3.08 -7.48
N SER A 187 -32.47 1.81 -7.19
CA SER A 187 -33.65 0.94 -7.27
C SER A 187 -34.64 1.19 -6.12
N SER A 188 -34.14 1.62 -4.95
CA SER A 188 -34.91 1.94 -3.74
C SER A 188 -35.11 3.45 -3.59
N GLU A 189 -36.37 3.86 -3.44
CA GLU A 189 -36.71 5.26 -3.11
C GLU A 189 -36.16 5.71 -1.77
N GLU A 190 -36.06 4.77 -0.80
CA GLU A 190 -35.45 5.02 0.51
C GLU A 190 -33.95 5.35 0.36
N TYR A 191 -33.19 4.55 -0.38
CA TYR A 191 -31.77 4.78 -0.62
C TYR A 191 -31.55 6.09 -1.38
N ARG A 192 -32.39 6.38 -2.38
CA ARG A 192 -32.35 7.64 -3.12
C ARG A 192 -32.53 8.84 -2.18
N LYS A 193 -33.53 8.79 -1.29
CA LYS A 193 -33.80 9.87 -0.33
C LYS A 193 -32.66 10.05 0.67
N SER A 194 -32.15 8.94 1.23
CA SER A 194 -30.99 8.96 2.14
C SER A 194 -29.77 9.58 1.46
N PHE A 195 -29.48 9.18 0.22
CA PHE A 195 -28.34 9.69 -0.57
C PHE A 195 -28.45 11.21 -0.79
N LEU A 196 -29.60 11.72 -1.22
CA LEU A 196 -29.82 13.14 -1.45
C LEU A 196 -29.72 13.94 -0.14
N THR A 197 -30.33 13.45 0.95
CA THR A 197 -30.30 14.14 2.25
C THR A 197 -28.88 14.24 2.79
N VAL A 198 -28.10 13.16 2.72
CA VAL A 198 -26.70 13.15 3.17
C VAL A 198 -25.84 14.04 2.26
N SER A 199 -26.09 14.03 0.93
CA SER A 199 -25.40 14.89 -0.02
C SER A 199 -25.56 16.36 0.32
N GLU A 200 -26.80 16.82 0.54
CA GLU A 200 -27.09 18.22 0.89
C GLU A 200 -26.43 18.63 2.21
N LYS A 201 -26.46 17.75 3.21
CA LYS A 201 -25.81 17.98 4.50
C LYS A 201 -24.30 18.10 4.32
N TYR A 202 -23.68 17.16 3.63
CA TYR A 202 -22.25 17.13 3.34
C TYR A 202 -21.77 18.40 2.62
N GLN A 203 -22.49 18.84 1.58
CA GLN A 203 -22.16 20.07 0.84
C GLN A 203 -22.25 21.33 1.71
N ARG A 204 -23.27 21.43 2.55
CA ARG A 204 -23.43 22.57 3.49
C ARG A 204 -22.30 22.62 4.52
N GLU A 205 -21.92 21.46 5.08
CA GLU A 205 -20.82 21.35 6.03
C GLU A 205 -19.49 21.78 5.41
N LEU A 206 -19.16 21.29 4.22
CA LEU A 206 -17.94 21.69 3.52
C LEU A 206 -17.92 23.19 3.17
N SER A 207 -19.04 23.75 2.75
CA SER A 207 -19.14 25.18 2.44
C SER A 207 -18.94 26.05 3.68
N GLY A 208 -19.55 25.68 4.81
CA GLY A 208 -19.38 26.40 6.07
C GLY A 208 -17.96 26.33 6.66
N LEU A 209 -17.26 25.22 6.41
CA LEU A 209 -15.85 25.09 6.77
C LEU A 209 -14.96 25.99 5.90
N LEU A 210 -15.24 26.02 4.59
CA LEU A 210 -14.45 26.83 3.65
C LEU A 210 -14.55 28.33 3.93
N GLU A 211 -15.70 28.83 4.36
CA GLU A 211 -15.87 30.21 4.80
C GLU A 211 -14.95 30.59 5.97
N LYS A 212 -14.53 29.61 6.76
CA LYS A 212 -13.60 29.77 7.88
C LYS A 212 -12.14 29.42 7.52
N HIS A 213 -11.80 29.26 6.26
CA HIS A 213 -10.54 28.74 5.76
C HIS A 213 -10.21 27.35 6.36
N GLN A 214 -11.21 26.48 6.47
CA GLN A 214 -11.09 25.13 7.01
C GLN A 214 -11.64 24.09 6.04
N THR A 215 -11.22 22.85 6.24
CA THR A 215 -11.78 21.69 5.53
C THR A 215 -11.58 20.43 6.36
N THR A 216 -12.25 19.34 5.98
CA THR A 216 -11.98 17.98 6.50
C THR A 216 -10.72 17.40 5.85
N PHE A 217 -10.22 16.31 6.40
CA PHE A 217 -9.08 15.59 5.81
C PHE A 217 -9.39 15.13 4.38
N SER A 218 -10.58 14.55 4.14
CA SER A 218 -11.05 14.16 2.80
C SER A 218 -11.25 15.33 1.85
N GLY A 219 -11.63 16.51 2.37
CA GLY A 219 -11.83 17.76 1.61
C GLY A 219 -10.54 18.41 1.11
N LEU A 220 -9.38 18.11 1.72
CA LEU A 220 -8.11 18.76 1.37
C LEU A 220 -7.72 18.61 -0.10
N ILE A 221 -7.70 17.38 -0.59
CA ILE A 221 -7.31 17.08 -1.98
C ILE A 221 -8.32 17.68 -2.94
N LYS A 222 -9.62 17.62 -2.64
CA LYS A 222 -10.69 18.20 -3.47
C LYS A 222 -10.52 19.71 -3.63
N LEU A 223 -10.23 20.41 -2.54
CA LEU A 223 -9.98 21.86 -2.61
C LEU A 223 -8.70 22.16 -3.41
N ALA A 224 -7.62 21.46 -3.16
CA ALA A 224 -6.38 21.64 -3.93
C ALA A 224 -6.60 21.41 -5.43
N ILE A 225 -7.36 20.39 -5.82
CA ILE A 225 -7.79 20.14 -7.21
C ILE A 225 -8.52 21.37 -7.77
N ARG A 226 -9.52 21.90 -7.04
CA ARG A 226 -10.31 23.06 -7.46
C ARG A 226 -9.43 24.28 -7.73
N TYR A 227 -8.47 24.59 -6.84
CA TYR A 227 -7.60 25.76 -6.97
C TYR A 227 -6.48 25.58 -8.00
N LEU A 228 -6.00 24.37 -8.22
CA LEU A 228 -5.10 24.05 -9.33
C LEU A 228 -5.84 24.19 -10.67
N ARG A 229 -7.05 23.65 -10.79
CA ARG A 229 -7.88 23.69 -12.01
C ARG A 229 -8.26 25.13 -12.40
N SER A 230 -8.52 25.99 -11.42
CA SER A 230 -8.78 27.42 -11.65
C SER A 230 -7.52 28.25 -11.95
N GLY A 231 -6.33 27.67 -11.84
CA GLY A 231 -5.05 28.36 -12.03
C GLY A 231 -4.65 29.32 -10.92
N GLN A 232 -5.38 29.34 -9.79
CA GLN A 232 -5.03 30.14 -8.61
C GLN A 232 -3.81 29.59 -7.89
N ILE A 233 -3.62 28.26 -7.91
CA ILE A 233 -2.37 27.62 -7.47
C ILE A 233 -1.56 27.25 -8.72
N LYS A 234 -0.27 27.61 -8.72
CA LYS A 234 0.69 27.23 -9.74
C LYS A 234 1.87 26.56 -9.07
N THR A 235 2.37 25.49 -9.69
CA THR A 235 3.53 24.73 -9.23
C THR A 235 4.65 24.78 -10.27
N GLN A 236 5.89 24.55 -9.85
CA GLN A 236 7.08 24.68 -10.72
C GLN A 236 8.01 23.47 -10.56
N PHE A 237 7.43 22.26 -10.45
CA PHE A 237 8.20 21.04 -10.38
C PHE A 237 8.70 20.64 -11.78
N HIS A 238 9.94 20.17 -11.87
CA HIS A 238 10.47 19.57 -13.09
C HIS A 238 10.30 18.04 -13.07
N TYR A 239 10.35 17.43 -11.89
CA TYR A 239 10.16 16.00 -11.69
C TYR A 239 9.20 15.74 -10.53
N ILE A 240 8.23 14.88 -10.79
CA ILE A 240 7.33 14.34 -9.77
C ILE A 240 7.57 12.83 -9.69
N ILE A 241 8.00 12.36 -8.53
CA ILE A 241 8.24 10.95 -8.23
C ILE A 241 7.08 10.48 -7.34
N VAL A 242 6.44 9.37 -7.68
CA VAL A 242 5.33 8.82 -6.90
C VAL A 242 5.70 7.42 -6.42
N ASP A 243 5.73 7.23 -5.11
CA ASP A 243 5.90 5.92 -4.49
C ASP A 243 4.53 5.24 -4.30
N GLU A 244 4.51 3.91 -4.28
CA GLU A 244 3.31 3.07 -4.15
C GLU A 244 2.18 3.49 -5.12
N TYR A 245 2.54 3.73 -6.39
CA TYR A 245 1.62 4.26 -7.41
C TYR A 245 0.34 3.44 -7.58
N GLN A 246 0.36 2.13 -7.31
CA GLN A 246 -0.79 1.24 -7.38
C GLN A 246 -1.88 1.55 -6.34
N ASP A 247 -1.58 2.38 -5.33
CA ASP A 247 -2.52 2.74 -4.27
C ASP A 247 -3.24 4.08 -4.50
N LEU A 248 -3.09 4.67 -5.69
CA LEU A 248 -3.77 5.92 -6.01
C LEU A 248 -5.29 5.75 -6.09
N SER A 249 -6.00 6.65 -5.42
CA SER A 249 -7.44 6.88 -5.64
C SER A 249 -7.68 7.82 -6.82
N ALA A 250 -8.93 7.90 -7.30
CA ALA A 250 -9.30 8.81 -8.37
C ALA A 250 -8.95 10.27 -8.05
N LEU A 251 -9.17 10.71 -6.82
CA LEU A 251 -8.82 12.07 -6.37
C LEU A 251 -7.30 12.31 -6.41
N ARG A 252 -6.50 11.37 -5.93
CA ARG A 252 -5.03 11.50 -5.97
C ARG A 252 -4.50 11.48 -7.40
N GLN A 253 -5.09 10.67 -8.27
CA GLN A 253 -4.73 10.62 -9.69
C GLN A 253 -5.04 11.95 -10.38
N GLU A 254 -6.21 12.55 -10.13
CA GLU A 254 -6.58 13.85 -10.69
C GLU A 254 -5.70 14.97 -10.13
N PHE A 255 -5.39 14.94 -8.84
CA PHE A 255 -4.46 15.90 -8.23
C PHE A 255 -3.07 15.81 -8.85
N LEU A 256 -2.54 14.59 -9.03
CA LEU A 256 -1.27 14.35 -9.71
C LEU A 256 -1.29 14.86 -11.15
N ARG A 257 -2.38 14.61 -11.89
CA ARG A 257 -2.54 15.08 -13.26
C ARG A 257 -2.44 16.61 -13.35
N LEU A 258 -3.14 17.32 -12.47
CA LEU A 258 -3.11 18.78 -12.43
C LEU A 258 -1.74 19.33 -12.02
N LEU A 259 -1.04 18.69 -11.10
CA LEU A 259 0.34 19.05 -10.74
C LEU A 259 1.28 18.93 -11.94
N LEU A 260 1.19 17.82 -12.69
CA LEU A 260 1.99 17.57 -13.89
C LEU A 260 1.68 18.58 -15.01
N GLU A 261 0.40 18.89 -15.21
CA GLU A 261 -0.03 19.87 -16.22
C GLU A 261 0.41 21.28 -15.85
N SER A 262 0.20 21.70 -14.60
CA SER A 262 0.60 23.04 -14.11
C SER A 262 2.09 23.29 -14.24
N SER A 263 2.91 22.25 -14.01
CA SER A 263 4.37 22.35 -13.99
C SER A 263 5.03 21.91 -15.29
N GLN A 264 4.31 21.24 -16.20
CA GLN A 264 4.89 20.52 -17.35
C GLN A 264 5.98 19.50 -16.93
N ALA A 265 5.80 18.90 -15.75
CA ALA A 265 6.79 18.03 -15.12
C ALA A 265 6.89 16.65 -15.79
N ASN A 266 7.99 15.96 -15.49
CA ASN A 266 8.19 14.56 -15.78
C ASN A 266 7.67 13.69 -14.62
N LEU A 267 7.07 12.54 -14.93
CA LEU A 267 6.58 11.59 -13.94
C LEU A 267 7.48 10.36 -13.86
N PHE A 268 7.88 10.00 -12.64
CA PHE A 268 8.54 8.75 -12.33
C PHE A 268 7.69 7.99 -11.30
N ALA A 269 6.80 7.13 -11.78
CA ALA A 269 5.88 6.34 -10.97
C ALA A 269 6.51 5.00 -10.60
N VAL A 270 6.56 4.68 -9.31
CA VAL A 270 7.09 3.40 -8.79
C VAL A 270 5.99 2.68 -8.03
N GLY A 271 5.79 1.40 -8.31
CA GLY A 271 4.73 0.64 -7.65
C GLY A 271 4.80 -0.85 -7.90
N ASP A 272 3.83 -1.57 -7.33
CA ASP A 272 3.65 -3.00 -7.47
C ASP A 272 2.16 -3.34 -7.53
N ASP A 273 1.62 -3.58 -8.72
CA ASP A 273 0.22 -3.95 -8.92
C ASP A 273 -0.18 -5.23 -8.16
N TRP A 274 0.77 -6.13 -7.90
CA TRP A 274 0.56 -7.32 -7.07
C TRP A 274 0.31 -6.99 -5.58
N GLN A 275 0.67 -5.78 -5.14
CA GLN A 275 0.45 -5.28 -3.78
C GLN A 275 -0.66 -4.21 -3.69
N ALA A 276 -1.52 -4.10 -4.71
CA ALA A 276 -2.68 -3.21 -4.68
C ALA A 276 -3.81 -3.82 -3.82
N ILE A 277 -3.85 -3.44 -2.54
CA ILE A 277 -4.76 -4.02 -1.53
C ILE A 277 -5.63 -2.99 -0.80
N TYR A 278 -5.71 -1.77 -1.29
CA TYR A 278 -6.49 -0.69 -0.69
C TYR A 278 -7.72 -0.29 -1.53
N GLY A 279 -8.28 -1.24 -2.31
CA GLY A 279 -9.50 -1.01 -3.07
C GLY A 279 -10.66 -0.57 -2.18
N PHE A 280 -10.78 -1.13 -0.97
CA PHE A 280 -11.79 -0.73 0.01
C PHE A 280 -11.71 0.76 0.41
N SER A 281 -10.56 1.42 0.29
CA SER A 281 -10.36 2.86 0.53
C SER A 281 -10.29 3.69 -0.75
N GLY A 282 -10.86 3.19 -1.86
CA GLY A 282 -10.97 3.88 -3.13
C GLY A 282 -9.71 3.86 -3.99
N SER A 283 -8.70 3.06 -3.65
CA SER A 283 -7.54 2.88 -4.52
C SER A 283 -7.89 2.09 -5.77
N ARG A 284 -7.34 2.49 -6.92
CA ARG A 284 -7.66 1.94 -8.24
C ARG A 284 -6.40 1.42 -8.93
N VAL A 285 -6.27 0.09 -8.96
CA VAL A 285 -5.13 -0.57 -9.62
C VAL A 285 -5.09 -0.33 -11.14
N ASP A 286 -6.23 0.00 -11.75
CA ASP A 286 -6.33 0.29 -13.18
C ASP A 286 -5.47 1.49 -13.62
N PHE A 287 -5.17 2.45 -12.75
CA PHE A 287 -4.21 3.52 -13.03
C PHE A 287 -2.81 2.98 -13.35
N THR A 288 -2.42 1.88 -12.70
CA THR A 288 -1.16 1.18 -13.00
C THR A 288 -1.29 0.28 -14.21
N LEU A 289 -2.35 -0.52 -14.29
CA LEU A 289 -2.54 -1.50 -15.38
C LEU A 289 -2.78 -0.83 -16.73
N ASN A 290 -3.47 0.30 -16.73
CA ASN A 290 -3.81 1.07 -17.92
C ASN A 290 -3.04 2.41 -18.00
N PHE A 291 -1.81 2.46 -17.55
CA PHE A 291 -0.99 3.68 -17.43
C PHE A 291 -0.97 4.50 -18.72
N ARG A 292 -0.87 3.85 -19.89
CA ARG A 292 -0.93 4.50 -21.21
C ARG A 292 -2.22 5.30 -21.44
N ARG A 293 -3.35 4.84 -20.93
CA ARG A 293 -4.64 5.53 -21.08
C ARG A 293 -4.65 6.90 -20.40
N PHE A 294 -3.92 7.04 -19.30
CA PHE A 294 -3.89 8.25 -18.48
C PHE A 294 -2.76 9.21 -18.87
N TRP A 295 -1.62 8.68 -19.33
CA TRP A 295 -0.41 9.46 -19.55
C TRP A 295 0.08 9.47 -21.01
N GLY A 296 -0.51 8.67 -21.88
CA GLY A 296 -0.04 8.53 -23.26
C GLY A 296 1.22 7.65 -23.37
N ASP A 297 2.16 8.05 -24.19
CA ASP A 297 3.41 7.30 -24.37
C ASP A 297 4.28 7.35 -23.12
N PHE A 298 4.80 6.19 -22.72
CA PHE A 298 5.58 6.02 -21.50
C PHE A 298 6.60 4.89 -21.64
N SER A 299 7.60 4.90 -20.78
CA SER A 299 8.54 3.80 -20.61
C SER A 299 8.12 2.90 -19.44
N LEU A 300 8.07 1.59 -19.70
CA LEU A 300 7.79 0.58 -18.68
C LEU A 300 9.08 -0.13 -18.28
N HIS A 301 9.42 -0.06 -17.01
CA HIS A 301 10.56 -0.75 -16.41
C HIS A 301 10.06 -1.81 -15.44
N ARG A 302 10.70 -2.98 -15.45
CA ARG A 302 10.44 -4.06 -14.49
C ARG A 302 11.68 -4.29 -13.67
N ILE A 303 11.53 -4.33 -12.34
CA ILE A 303 12.59 -4.71 -11.42
C ILE A 303 12.22 -6.10 -10.90
N SER A 304 12.95 -7.10 -11.39
CA SER A 304 12.64 -8.52 -11.19
C SER A 304 13.37 -9.14 -10.02
N LYS A 305 14.44 -8.54 -9.51
CA LYS A 305 15.23 -9.09 -8.41
C LYS A 305 14.61 -8.80 -7.06
N THR A 306 14.60 -9.79 -6.17
CA THR A 306 14.24 -9.59 -4.76
C THR A 306 15.42 -9.92 -3.85
N TYR A 307 15.60 -9.09 -2.83
CA TYR A 307 16.62 -9.22 -1.79
C TYR A 307 16.04 -9.58 -0.43
N ARG A 308 14.72 -9.91 -0.38
CA ARG A 308 14.00 -10.17 0.88
C ARG A 308 13.97 -11.65 1.23
N PHE A 309 13.52 -12.51 0.35
CA PHE A 309 13.23 -13.93 0.58
C PHE A 309 13.88 -14.82 -0.46
N GLY A 310 13.94 -16.13 -0.19
CA GLY A 310 14.56 -17.13 -1.04
C GLY A 310 13.77 -17.49 -2.30
N PRO A 311 14.35 -18.30 -3.20
CA PRO A 311 13.76 -18.66 -4.50
C PRO A 311 12.41 -19.37 -4.40
N THR A 312 12.20 -20.20 -3.39
CA THR A 312 10.95 -20.95 -3.20
C THR A 312 9.77 -20.00 -2.91
N VAL A 313 9.94 -19.04 -1.98
CA VAL A 313 8.91 -18.02 -1.72
C VAL A 313 8.69 -17.17 -2.96
N ALA A 314 9.75 -16.78 -3.68
CA ALA A 314 9.65 -16.01 -4.91
C ALA A 314 8.82 -16.74 -5.98
N ARG A 315 9.13 -18.02 -6.25
CA ARG A 315 8.43 -18.85 -7.24
C ARG A 315 6.97 -19.09 -6.85
N LEU A 316 6.72 -19.52 -5.62
CA LEU A 316 5.39 -19.84 -5.12
C LEU A 316 4.48 -18.60 -5.14
N SER A 317 4.92 -17.50 -4.55
CA SER A 317 4.11 -16.28 -4.46
C SER A 317 3.84 -15.66 -5.84
N SER A 318 4.84 -15.61 -6.73
CA SER A 318 4.69 -15.11 -8.10
C SER A 318 3.74 -15.98 -8.92
N SER A 319 3.90 -17.31 -8.85
CA SER A 319 3.02 -18.23 -9.58
C SER A 319 1.59 -18.21 -9.04
N PHE A 320 1.41 -18.01 -7.73
CA PHE A 320 0.11 -17.85 -7.10
C PHE A 320 -0.60 -16.58 -7.59
N ILE A 321 0.05 -15.42 -7.52
CA ILE A 321 -0.57 -14.15 -7.91
C ILE A 321 -0.86 -14.10 -9.42
N MET A 322 -0.01 -14.70 -10.24
CA MET A 322 -0.16 -14.75 -11.71
C MET A 322 -1.28 -15.66 -12.21
N GLN A 323 -2.01 -16.36 -11.32
CA GLN A 323 -3.30 -16.98 -11.70
C GLN A 323 -4.37 -15.91 -12.02
N ASP A 324 -4.16 -14.68 -11.55
CA ASP A 324 -4.90 -13.52 -12.01
C ASP A 324 -4.19 -12.93 -13.25
N HIS A 325 -4.74 -13.21 -14.42
CA HIS A 325 -4.19 -12.76 -15.71
C HIS A 325 -4.34 -11.27 -15.97
N THR A 326 -5.03 -10.52 -15.11
CA THR A 326 -5.15 -9.05 -15.22
C THR A 326 -3.91 -8.33 -14.70
N GLN A 327 -3.03 -9.00 -13.97
CA GLN A 327 -1.82 -8.45 -13.38
C GLN A 327 -0.72 -8.22 -14.44
N ILE A 328 0.17 -7.23 -14.18
CA ILE A 328 1.37 -7.06 -14.99
C ILE A 328 2.28 -8.27 -14.79
N GLN A 329 2.65 -8.91 -15.88
CA GLN A 329 3.53 -10.08 -15.81
C GLN A 329 4.94 -9.70 -15.36
N LYS A 330 5.40 -10.34 -14.28
CA LYS A 330 6.74 -10.20 -13.70
C LYS A 330 7.30 -11.59 -13.36
N GLN A 331 8.60 -11.73 -13.46
CA GLN A 331 9.32 -12.89 -12.94
C GLN A 331 10.22 -12.41 -11.81
N ILE A 332 9.93 -12.83 -10.59
CA ILE A 332 10.74 -12.45 -9.43
C ILE A 332 11.87 -13.45 -9.24
N GLN A 333 13.10 -12.96 -9.24
CA GLN A 333 14.32 -13.74 -9.06
C GLN A 333 14.96 -13.39 -7.71
N SER A 334 15.07 -14.36 -6.84
CA SER A 334 15.73 -14.16 -5.56
C SER A 334 17.25 -14.00 -5.72
N GLN A 335 17.81 -13.10 -4.92
CA GLN A 335 19.26 -12.95 -4.72
C GLN A 335 19.72 -13.58 -3.40
N LYS A 336 18.84 -14.34 -2.74
CA LYS A 336 19.11 -15.08 -1.51
C LYS A 336 18.98 -16.58 -1.74
N GLU A 337 19.53 -17.35 -0.83
CA GLU A 337 19.28 -18.79 -0.72
C GLU A 337 17.98 -19.03 0.08
N ASP A 338 17.39 -20.20 -0.11
CA ASP A 338 16.25 -20.61 0.69
C ASP A 338 16.69 -20.92 2.13
N ALA A 339 15.87 -20.52 3.09
CA ALA A 339 15.94 -21.05 4.43
C ALA A 339 15.48 -22.52 4.43
N LEU A 340 15.72 -23.24 5.53
CA LEU A 340 15.16 -24.56 5.72
C LEU A 340 13.62 -24.45 5.72
N GLU A 341 12.95 -25.22 4.86
CA GLU A 341 11.50 -25.25 4.72
C GLU A 341 10.87 -23.84 4.66
N PRO A 342 11.15 -23.06 3.60
CA PRO A 342 10.78 -21.65 3.57
C PRO A 342 9.26 -21.40 3.56
N VAL A 343 8.45 -22.40 3.20
CA VAL A 343 6.99 -22.35 3.29
C VAL A 343 6.48 -23.66 3.90
N VAL A 344 5.79 -23.54 5.03
CA VAL A 344 5.28 -24.69 5.79
C VAL A 344 3.78 -24.51 6.00
N GLU A 345 3.02 -25.54 5.79
CA GLU A 345 1.64 -25.66 6.23
C GLU A 345 1.57 -26.57 7.46
N ILE A 346 0.89 -26.10 8.49
CA ILE A 346 0.59 -26.90 9.68
C ILE A 346 -0.92 -27.06 9.77
N SER A 347 -1.40 -28.31 9.67
CA SER A 347 -2.81 -28.64 9.68
C SER A 347 -3.18 -29.35 11.00
N GLY A 348 -4.14 -28.80 11.74
CA GLY A 348 -4.66 -29.35 12.98
C GLY A 348 -6.10 -29.82 12.83
N ASP A 349 -6.54 -30.70 13.76
CA ASP A 349 -7.93 -31.24 13.78
C ASP A 349 -8.92 -30.18 14.27
N SER A 350 -8.46 -29.13 14.95
CA SER A 350 -9.30 -28.07 15.53
C SER A 350 -8.51 -26.76 15.69
N GLU A 351 -9.25 -25.67 15.91
CA GLU A 351 -8.66 -24.34 16.17
C GLU A 351 -7.84 -24.27 17.47
N ARG A 352 -8.08 -25.18 18.42
CA ARG A 352 -7.34 -25.25 19.67
C ARG A 352 -5.94 -25.82 19.47
N LEU A 353 -5.80 -26.78 18.57
CA LEU A 353 -4.54 -27.40 18.22
C LEU A 353 -3.59 -26.43 17.51
N ASP A 354 -4.13 -25.43 16.75
CA ASP A 354 -3.32 -24.39 16.12
C ASP A 354 -2.45 -23.64 17.16
N LEU A 355 -2.97 -23.44 18.37
CA LEU A 355 -2.27 -22.71 19.45
C LEU A 355 -1.21 -23.56 20.15
N GLU A 356 -1.44 -24.85 20.32
CA GLU A 356 -0.47 -25.79 20.87
C GLU A 356 0.73 -25.91 19.94
N VAL A 357 0.49 -25.94 18.64
CA VAL A 357 1.56 -25.93 17.63
C VAL A 357 2.36 -24.64 17.66
N LEU A 358 1.70 -23.50 17.77
CA LEU A 358 2.39 -22.23 17.87
C LEU A 358 3.33 -22.17 19.08
N THR A 359 2.90 -22.72 20.23
CA THR A 359 3.75 -22.77 21.42
C THR A 359 5.01 -23.57 21.19
N HIS A 360 4.90 -24.79 20.72
CA HIS A 360 6.07 -25.63 20.42
C HIS A 360 6.95 -25.03 19.33
N TYR A 361 6.33 -24.44 18.29
CA TYR A 361 7.08 -23.80 17.24
C TYR A 361 7.90 -22.61 17.77
N PHE A 362 7.32 -21.76 18.62
CA PHE A 362 8.05 -20.62 19.21
C PHE A 362 9.16 -21.07 20.14
N GLU A 363 9.00 -22.18 20.85
CA GLU A 363 10.07 -22.76 21.68
C GLU A 363 11.29 -23.16 20.86
N SER A 364 11.08 -23.64 19.62
CA SER A 364 12.14 -24.09 18.71
C SER A 364 12.85 -22.96 17.96
N LEU A 365 12.27 -21.75 17.91
CA LEU A 365 12.84 -20.67 17.11
C LEU A 365 14.18 -20.14 17.69
N PRO A 366 15.14 -19.77 16.82
CA PRO A 366 16.36 -19.11 17.26
C PRO A 366 16.07 -17.78 17.97
N ARG A 367 16.97 -17.37 18.87
CA ARG A 367 16.85 -16.08 19.59
C ARG A 367 16.90 -14.89 18.63
N ASP A 368 16.37 -13.75 19.09
CA ASP A 368 16.42 -12.44 18.38
C ASP A 368 15.74 -12.38 17.01
N ASN A 369 14.85 -13.32 16.72
CA ASN A 369 14.06 -13.27 15.49
C ASN A 369 12.80 -12.41 15.65
N SER A 370 12.43 -11.75 14.56
CA SER A 370 11.18 -11.01 14.44
C SER A 370 10.07 -11.91 13.90
N ILE A 371 8.93 -11.93 14.59
CA ILE A 371 7.79 -12.80 14.28
C ILE A 371 6.55 -11.94 14.07
N LEU A 372 5.85 -12.18 12.98
CA LEU A 372 4.60 -11.52 12.68
C LEU A 372 3.47 -12.54 12.54
N LEU A 373 2.52 -12.48 13.45
CA LEU A 373 1.27 -13.18 13.32
C LEU A 373 0.34 -12.33 12.44
N LEU A 374 -0.13 -12.90 11.35
CA LEU A 374 -1.03 -12.23 10.41
C LEU A 374 -2.43 -12.82 10.47
N GLY A 375 -3.42 -11.96 10.72
CA GLY A 375 -4.83 -12.25 10.56
C GLY A 375 -5.41 -11.56 9.33
N ARG A 376 -6.51 -12.09 8.78
CA ARG A 376 -7.31 -11.37 7.80
C ARG A 376 -8.06 -10.22 8.47
N PHE A 377 -8.53 -10.43 9.70
CA PHE A 377 -9.26 -9.47 10.51
C PHE A 377 -8.64 -9.31 11.90
N GLN A 378 -8.93 -8.21 12.59
CA GLN A 378 -8.47 -7.98 13.97
C GLN A 378 -8.99 -9.06 14.94
N ILE A 379 -10.18 -9.60 14.70
CA ILE A 379 -10.78 -10.66 15.52
C ILE A 379 -9.91 -11.94 15.55
N ASP A 380 -9.08 -12.18 14.54
CA ASP A 380 -8.17 -13.33 14.51
C ASP A 380 -7.18 -13.33 15.68
N ARG A 381 -6.87 -12.14 16.22
CA ARG A 381 -6.02 -11.97 17.41
C ARG A 381 -6.65 -12.57 18.67
N LEU A 382 -7.97 -12.55 18.78
CA LEU A 382 -8.68 -13.03 19.97
C LEU A 382 -8.51 -14.54 20.20
N ARG A 383 -8.13 -15.28 19.15
CA ARG A 383 -7.82 -16.71 19.26
C ARG A 383 -6.67 -16.98 20.22
N LEU A 384 -5.68 -16.07 20.27
CA LEU A 384 -4.52 -16.20 21.15
C LEU A 384 -4.89 -16.14 22.64
N LEU A 385 -6.05 -15.55 22.99
CA LEU A 385 -6.55 -15.50 24.38
C LEU A 385 -6.93 -16.88 24.94
N HIS A 386 -7.12 -17.87 24.08
CA HIS A 386 -7.41 -19.23 24.52
C HIS A 386 -6.17 -20.00 25.00
N CYS A 387 -4.97 -19.41 24.89
CA CYS A 387 -3.72 -19.98 25.38
C CYS A 387 -3.12 -19.09 26.47
N THR A 388 -2.97 -19.62 27.68
CA THR A 388 -2.45 -18.88 28.85
C THR A 388 -0.98 -18.48 28.75
N GLN A 389 -0.25 -19.05 27.79
CA GLN A 389 1.16 -18.72 27.56
C GLN A 389 1.35 -17.40 26.80
N PHE A 390 0.29 -16.91 26.14
CA PHE A 390 0.31 -15.61 25.45
C PHE A 390 -0.32 -14.52 26.31
N LYS A 391 0.38 -13.41 26.41
CA LYS A 391 -0.15 -12.17 26.96
C LYS A 391 -0.21 -11.10 25.88
N LEU A 392 -1.43 -10.63 25.61
CA LEU A 392 -1.65 -9.58 24.61
C LEU A 392 -1.48 -8.21 25.24
N THR A 393 -0.65 -7.37 24.64
CA THR A 393 -0.55 -5.93 24.93
C THR A 393 -1.18 -5.13 23.78
N SER A 394 -1.22 -3.79 23.84
CA SER A 394 -1.73 -2.96 22.73
C SER A 394 -1.00 -3.28 21.41
N ASP A 395 0.32 -3.40 21.46
CA ASP A 395 1.18 -3.37 20.28
C ASP A 395 2.03 -4.63 20.09
N SER A 396 2.06 -5.54 21.07
CA SER A 396 2.89 -6.73 21.05
C SER A 396 2.20 -7.93 21.67
N ILE A 397 2.80 -9.08 21.47
CA ILE A 397 2.41 -10.34 22.10
C ILE A 397 3.62 -10.86 22.87
N GLU A 398 3.46 -11.05 24.17
CA GLU A 398 4.45 -11.69 25.00
C GLU A 398 4.16 -13.19 25.05
N PHE A 399 5.17 -14.00 24.76
CA PHE A 399 5.12 -15.45 24.93
C PHE A 399 5.96 -15.83 26.15
N HIS A 400 5.29 -16.22 27.24
CA HIS A 400 5.94 -16.40 28.54
C HIS A 400 7.14 -17.35 28.55
N PRO A 401 7.12 -18.50 27.84
CA PRO A 401 8.28 -19.40 27.79
C PRO A 401 9.51 -18.78 27.11
N ARG A 402 9.30 -17.80 26.20
CA ARG A 402 10.36 -17.18 25.39
C ARG A 402 10.14 -15.67 25.25
N SER A 403 10.44 -14.95 26.32
CA SER A 403 10.33 -13.47 26.36
C SER A 403 11.35 -12.72 25.49
N ASP A 404 12.33 -13.44 24.93
CA ASP A 404 13.31 -12.92 23.97
C ASP A 404 12.73 -12.77 22.54
N LEU A 405 11.59 -13.40 22.24
CA LEU A 405 10.98 -13.32 20.93
C LEU A 405 10.19 -12.02 20.75
N LYS A 406 10.43 -11.34 19.64
CA LYS A 406 9.71 -10.12 19.26
C LYS A 406 8.48 -10.47 18.41
N ILE A 407 7.35 -10.72 19.07
CA ILE A 407 6.12 -11.16 18.41
C ILE A 407 5.16 -9.97 18.30
N ARG A 408 4.61 -9.75 17.10
CA ARG A 408 3.56 -8.78 16.82
C ARG A 408 2.39 -9.44 16.13
N PHE A 409 1.19 -8.93 16.36
CA PHE A 409 0.02 -9.27 15.55
C PHE A 409 -0.37 -8.05 14.71
N LEU A 410 -0.65 -8.29 13.42
CA LEU A 410 -1.20 -7.30 12.51
C LEU A 410 -2.21 -7.96 11.58
N THR A 411 -3.14 -7.18 11.05
CA THR A 411 -3.86 -7.65 9.86
C THR A 411 -2.92 -7.62 8.65
N VAL A 412 -3.24 -8.41 7.62
CA VAL A 412 -2.42 -8.41 6.41
C VAL A 412 -2.32 -7.02 5.78
N HIS A 413 -3.40 -6.22 5.82
CA HIS A 413 -3.37 -4.82 5.36
C HIS A 413 -2.34 -3.96 6.10
N GLN A 414 -2.33 -4.04 7.44
CA GLN A 414 -1.39 -3.30 8.28
C GLN A 414 0.06 -3.75 8.11
N SER A 415 0.28 -4.96 7.60
CA SER A 415 1.62 -5.51 7.38
C SER A 415 2.29 -5.01 6.11
N LYS A 416 1.57 -4.31 5.23
CA LYS A 416 2.14 -3.78 3.99
C LYS A 416 3.31 -2.85 4.29
N GLY A 417 4.38 -2.98 3.53
CA GLY A 417 5.64 -2.26 3.77
C GLY A 417 6.59 -2.94 4.76
N LEU A 418 6.08 -3.72 5.71
CA LEU A 418 6.92 -4.37 6.73
C LEU A 418 7.62 -5.62 6.19
N GLU A 419 8.67 -6.02 6.90
CA GLU A 419 9.39 -7.27 6.68
C GLU A 419 9.92 -7.83 8.01
N VAL A 420 9.79 -9.14 8.19
CA VAL A 420 10.17 -9.86 9.40
C VAL A 420 10.84 -11.19 9.05
N ASP A 421 11.47 -11.85 10.03
CA ASP A 421 12.10 -13.16 9.79
C ASP A 421 11.05 -14.23 9.53
N TYR A 422 10.02 -14.31 10.38
CA TYR A 422 8.97 -15.35 10.34
C TYR A 422 7.59 -14.73 10.25
N VAL A 423 6.78 -15.26 9.36
CA VAL A 423 5.36 -14.90 9.23
C VAL A 423 4.51 -16.12 9.51
N ILE A 424 3.52 -15.98 10.37
CA ILE A 424 2.54 -17.02 10.66
C ILE A 424 1.17 -16.49 10.28
N LEU A 425 0.57 -17.07 9.25
CA LEU A 425 -0.74 -16.68 8.75
C LEU A 425 -1.82 -17.51 9.44
N LEU A 426 -2.62 -16.82 10.22
CA LEU A 426 -3.75 -17.40 10.95
C LEU A 426 -4.97 -17.55 10.04
N ASN A 427 -5.88 -18.46 10.40
CA ASN A 427 -7.23 -18.52 9.85
C ASN A 427 -7.34 -18.76 8.33
N ASN A 428 -6.48 -19.65 7.78
CA ASN A 428 -6.55 -20.02 6.36
C ASN A 428 -7.69 -21.04 6.09
N ARG A 429 -8.93 -20.63 6.34
CA ARG A 429 -10.14 -21.48 6.28
C ARG A 429 -11.14 -20.95 5.28
N GLU A 430 -11.94 -21.85 4.74
CA GLU A 430 -13.14 -21.52 3.99
C GLU A 430 -14.24 -21.10 4.99
N ALA A 431 -14.42 -19.81 5.21
CA ALA A 431 -15.41 -19.24 6.14
C ALA A 431 -15.74 -17.80 5.75
N LYS A 432 -16.87 -17.26 6.26
CA LYS A 432 -17.24 -15.86 6.05
C LYS A 432 -16.10 -14.90 6.44
N LEU A 433 -15.48 -15.13 7.60
CA LEU A 433 -14.32 -14.39 8.12
C LEU A 433 -13.03 -15.21 7.98
N GLY A 434 -12.91 -16.05 6.96
CA GLY A 434 -11.70 -16.81 6.63
C GLY A 434 -10.71 -16.00 5.80
N PHE A 435 -9.79 -16.71 5.13
CA PHE A 435 -8.88 -16.12 4.16
C PHE A 435 -8.73 -17.04 2.94
N PRO A 436 -9.35 -16.73 1.77
CA PRO A 436 -10.05 -15.48 1.43
C PRO A 436 -11.33 -15.25 2.22
N ALA A 437 -11.67 -13.98 2.44
CA ALA A 437 -12.89 -13.59 3.11
C ALA A 437 -14.08 -13.60 2.13
N HIS A 438 -15.26 -14.00 2.65
CA HIS A 438 -16.51 -14.00 1.90
C HIS A 438 -17.55 -13.06 2.53
N VAL A 439 -17.08 -11.90 3.00
CA VAL A 439 -17.95 -10.85 3.55
C VAL A 439 -18.65 -10.15 2.40
N LYS A 440 -19.99 -10.08 2.48
CA LYS A 440 -20.80 -9.32 1.52
C LYS A 440 -20.92 -7.88 2.01
N ASP A 441 -20.74 -6.94 1.12
CA ASP A 441 -21.05 -5.54 1.40
C ASP A 441 -22.54 -5.34 1.70
N PRO A 442 -22.90 -4.34 2.51
CA PRO A 442 -24.28 -3.92 2.71
C PRO A 442 -24.97 -3.63 1.36
N PRO A 443 -26.29 -3.90 1.25
CA PRO A 443 -27.01 -3.72 -0.02
C PRO A 443 -26.84 -2.32 -0.62
N LEU A 444 -26.94 -1.27 0.18
CA LEU A 444 -26.72 0.12 -0.27
C LEU A 444 -25.31 0.33 -0.83
N LYS A 445 -24.27 -0.19 -0.16
CA LYS A 445 -22.88 -0.08 -0.65
C LYS A 445 -22.71 -0.81 -1.98
N THR A 446 -23.27 -2.01 -2.09
CA THR A 446 -23.24 -2.80 -3.33
C THR A 446 -23.91 -2.04 -4.48
N GLU A 447 -25.06 -1.41 -4.24
CA GLU A 447 -25.78 -0.63 -5.25
C GLU A 447 -25.02 0.64 -5.64
N LEU A 448 -24.44 1.37 -4.68
CA LEU A 448 -23.61 2.55 -4.93
C LEU A 448 -22.37 2.22 -5.77
N ILE A 449 -21.66 1.14 -5.44
CA ILE A 449 -20.49 0.69 -6.22
C ILE A 449 -20.92 0.41 -7.66
N LYS A 450 -22.01 -0.35 -7.87
CA LYS A 450 -22.52 -0.65 -9.19
C LYS A 450 -22.87 0.61 -9.99
N ILE A 451 -23.56 1.56 -9.38
CA ILE A 451 -23.90 2.85 -10.01
C ILE A 451 -22.62 3.63 -10.37
N ALA A 452 -21.65 3.66 -9.46
CA ALA A 452 -20.38 4.33 -9.71
C ALA A 452 -19.60 3.71 -10.87
N GLU A 453 -19.58 2.38 -10.98
CA GLU A 453 -18.97 1.66 -12.10
C GLU A 453 -19.68 1.99 -13.44
N GLU A 454 -21.01 1.96 -13.47
CA GLU A 454 -21.79 2.31 -14.66
C GLU A 454 -21.53 3.74 -15.15
N LEU A 455 -21.26 4.66 -14.22
CA LEU A 455 -20.92 6.06 -14.51
C LEU A 455 -19.41 6.29 -14.75
N GLY A 456 -18.58 5.25 -14.65
CA GLY A 456 -17.13 5.32 -14.81
C GLY A 456 -16.41 6.06 -13.68
N LEU A 457 -17.08 6.26 -12.55
CA LEU A 457 -16.53 6.92 -11.36
C LEU A 457 -15.62 5.97 -10.57
N ASP A 458 -15.94 4.68 -10.60
CA ASP A 458 -15.21 3.63 -9.91
C ASP A 458 -14.96 2.42 -10.80
N GLN A 459 -14.15 1.48 -10.33
CA GLN A 459 -13.90 0.21 -10.98
C GLN A 459 -13.75 -0.88 -9.93
N ALA A 460 -14.47 -2.00 -10.11
CA ALA A 460 -14.41 -3.13 -9.19
C ALA A 460 -12.98 -3.61 -8.97
N SER A 461 -12.60 -3.76 -7.71
CA SER A 461 -11.33 -4.38 -7.33
C SER A 461 -11.45 -5.90 -7.41
N VAL A 462 -11.27 -6.44 -8.61
CA VAL A 462 -11.27 -7.89 -8.83
C VAL A 462 -10.02 -8.50 -8.19
N ASN A 463 -10.17 -9.66 -7.56
CA ASN A 463 -9.07 -10.48 -7.00
C ASN A 463 -8.21 -9.81 -5.89
N GLU A 464 -8.75 -8.83 -5.15
CA GLU A 464 -8.01 -8.17 -4.06
C GLU A 464 -7.57 -9.17 -2.97
N GLU A 465 -8.40 -10.14 -2.62
CA GLU A 465 -8.04 -11.20 -1.65
C GLU A 465 -6.80 -11.98 -2.09
N ARG A 466 -6.63 -12.21 -3.41
CA ARG A 466 -5.43 -12.88 -3.94
C ARG A 466 -4.19 -12.02 -3.78
N ARG A 467 -4.29 -10.71 -4.05
CA ARG A 467 -3.19 -9.77 -3.80
C ARG A 467 -2.86 -9.67 -2.32
N LEU A 468 -3.88 -9.69 -1.48
CA LEU A 468 -3.70 -9.67 -0.03
C LEU A 468 -2.95 -10.91 0.46
N PHE A 469 -3.29 -12.08 -0.06
CA PHE A 469 -2.58 -13.32 0.27
C PHE A 469 -1.12 -13.30 -0.25
N TYR A 470 -0.88 -12.77 -1.45
CA TYR A 470 0.47 -12.52 -1.96
C TYR A 470 1.27 -11.59 -1.03
N VAL A 471 0.65 -10.51 -0.54
CA VAL A 471 1.28 -9.61 0.44
C VAL A 471 1.68 -10.39 1.69
N ALA A 472 0.79 -11.22 2.24
CA ALA A 472 1.08 -12.03 3.42
C ALA A 472 2.28 -12.96 3.20
N LEU A 473 2.32 -13.69 2.08
CA LEU A 473 3.42 -14.61 1.74
C LEU A 473 4.77 -13.89 1.62
N THR A 474 4.77 -12.64 1.17
CA THR A 474 5.99 -11.89 0.85
C THR A 474 6.49 -11.00 2.00
N ARG A 475 5.92 -11.12 3.21
CA ARG A 475 6.44 -10.39 4.39
C ARG A 475 7.63 -11.07 5.03
N ALA A 476 7.75 -12.39 4.91
CA ALA A 476 8.81 -13.16 5.54
C ALA A 476 10.17 -13.02 4.81
N LYS A 477 11.25 -12.98 5.60
CA LYS A 477 12.62 -13.10 5.10
C LYS A 477 13.09 -14.56 5.07
N LYS A 478 12.63 -15.36 6.02
CA LYS A 478 13.09 -16.74 6.24
C LYS A 478 11.99 -17.77 5.98
N GLN A 479 10.86 -17.66 6.69
CA GLN A 479 9.83 -18.69 6.63
C GLN A 479 8.42 -18.14 6.73
N VAL A 480 7.50 -18.71 5.97
CA VAL A 480 6.07 -18.52 6.04
C VAL A 480 5.39 -19.78 6.56
N ILE A 481 4.58 -19.65 7.59
CA ILE A 481 3.79 -20.73 8.16
C ILE A 481 2.32 -20.44 7.94
N LEU A 482 1.63 -21.43 7.37
CA LEU A 482 0.20 -21.37 7.06
C LEU A 482 -0.52 -22.29 8.04
N LEU A 483 -1.26 -21.74 9.00
CA LEU A 483 -2.08 -22.53 9.92
C LEU A 483 -3.42 -22.87 9.27
N THR A 484 -3.77 -24.15 9.27
CA THR A 484 -5.00 -24.66 8.66
C THR A 484 -5.70 -25.64 9.60
N VAL A 485 -7.01 -25.82 9.38
CA VAL A 485 -7.80 -26.87 10.05
C VAL A 485 -8.15 -27.92 9.01
N ASP A 486 -7.85 -29.17 9.31
CA ASP A 486 -8.06 -30.30 8.39
C ASP A 486 -9.54 -30.38 7.96
N GLY A 487 -9.72 -30.54 6.65
CA GLY A 487 -11.05 -30.55 6.01
C GLY A 487 -11.75 -29.18 5.91
N LYS A 488 -11.17 -28.09 6.46
CA LYS A 488 -11.70 -26.72 6.40
C LYS A 488 -10.76 -25.73 5.69
N GLU A 489 -9.77 -26.22 4.98
CA GLU A 489 -8.78 -25.41 4.30
C GLU A 489 -9.43 -24.50 3.27
N SER A 490 -8.91 -23.29 3.17
CA SER A 490 -9.38 -22.31 2.19
C SER A 490 -9.10 -22.74 0.75
N SER A 491 -9.80 -22.12 -0.19
CA SER A 491 -9.56 -22.31 -1.63
C SER A 491 -8.11 -21.99 -2.02
N PHE A 492 -7.45 -21.01 -1.37
CA PHE A 492 -6.05 -20.67 -1.61
C PHE A 492 -5.10 -21.77 -1.17
N ILE A 493 -5.32 -22.34 0.00
CA ILE A 493 -4.50 -23.49 0.50
C ILE A 493 -4.67 -24.69 -0.43
N LYS A 494 -5.91 -25.02 -0.80
CA LYS A 494 -6.19 -26.11 -1.75
C LYS A 494 -5.51 -25.88 -3.11
N GLU A 495 -5.47 -24.64 -3.58
CA GLU A 495 -4.73 -24.28 -4.79
C GLU A 495 -3.23 -24.48 -4.63
N LEU A 496 -2.64 -24.04 -3.51
CA LEU A 496 -1.22 -24.25 -3.22
C LEU A 496 -0.87 -25.72 -3.19
N ARG A 497 -1.60 -26.56 -2.44
CA ARG A 497 -1.38 -28.02 -2.38
C ARG A 497 -1.44 -28.65 -3.76
N ARG A 498 -2.37 -28.24 -4.61
CA ARG A 498 -2.55 -28.83 -5.95
C ARG A 498 -1.46 -28.43 -6.93
N LYS A 499 -1.07 -27.13 -6.95
CA LYS A 499 -0.20 -26.57 -7.99
C LYS A 499 1.27 -26.50 -7.59
N PHE A 500 1.54 -26.38 -6.29
CA PHE A 500 2.88 -26.05 -5.78
C PHE A 500 3.37 -27.02 -4.70
N ARG A 501 2.91 -28.26 -4.74
CA ARG A 501 3.23 -29.30 -3.74
C ARG A 501 4.74 -29.51 -3.52
N GLN A 502 5.57 -29.19 -4.50
CA GLN A 502 7.03 -29.32 -4.39
C GLN A 502 7.68 -28.14 -3.62
N ASP A 503 6.96 -27.06 -3.41
CA ASP A 503 7.47 -25.80 -2.90
C ASP A 503 7.12 -25.55 -1.43
N PHE A 504 6.34 -26.43 -0.81
CA PHE A 504 6.04 -26.35 0.61
C PHE A 504 5.77 -27.71 1.24
N THR A 505 6.03 -27.80 2.54
CA THR A 505 5.83 -29.00 3.33
C THR A 505 4.54 -28.89 4.12
N THR A 506 3.73 -29.96 4.18
CA THR A 506 2.52 -30.02 5.02
C THR A 506 2.79 -30.97 6.18
N TYR A 507 2.62 -30.47 7.40
CA TYR A 507 2.67 -31.24 8.63
C TYR A 507 1.25 -31.39 9.20
N TYR A 508 0.88 -32.63 9.52
CA TYR A 508 -0.34 -32.93 10.27
C TYR A 508 0.03 -33.11 11.74
N LEU A 509 -0.73 -32.53 12.64
CA LEU A 509 -0.44 -32.53 14.08
C LEU A 509 -0.24 -33.90 14.66
N SER A 510 -1.01 -34.90 14.23
CA SER A 510 -0.83 -36.29 14.61
C SER A 510 0.57 -36.85 14.34
N HIS A 511 1.34 -36.21 13.48
CA HIS A 511 2.73 -36.57 13.15
C HIS A 511 3.76 -35.59 13.72
N PHE A 512 3.34 -34.37 14.08
CA PHE A 512 4.23 -33.30 14.55
C PHE A 512 4.82 -33.62 15.93
N GLU A 513 4.05 -34.22 16.82
CA GLU A 513 4.53 -34.72 18.11
C GLU A 513 5.66 -35.77 17.99
N LYS A 514 5.67 -36.52 16.89
CA LYS A 514 6.76 -37.45 16.59
C LYS A 514 8.05 -36.75 16.16
N TYR A 515 7.95 -35.57 15.53
CA TYR A 515 9.11 -34.80 15.07
C TYR A 515 9.80 -34.04 16.20
N LEU A 516 9.04 -33.56 17.18
CA LEU A 516 9.56 -32.85 18.36
C LEU A 516 10.20 -33.78 19.37
N ASN A 517 9.89 -35.08 19.31
CA ASN A 517 10.45 -36.11 20.20
C ASN A 517 11.65 -36.88 19.59
N LEU A 518 12.20 -36.44 18.45
CA LEU A 518 13.32 -37.08 17.75
C LEU A 518 14.66 -36.34 17.93
N GLU A 519 14.77 -35.45 18.93
CA GLU A 519 16.03 -35.01 19.52
C GLU A 519 16.12 -35.63 20.95
#